data_a30bf1bf904b082514622d1a986782dc
#
_entry.id   a30bf1bf904b082514622d1a986782dc
#
_cell.length_a   1.000
_cell.length_b   1.000
_cell.length_c   1.000
_cell.angle_alpha   90.00
_cell.angle_beta   90.00
_cell.angle_gamma   90.00
#
_symmetry.space_group_name_H-M   'P 1'
#
loop_
_entity.id
_entity.type
_entity.pdbx_description
1 polymer ?
#
loop_
_entity_poly.entity_id
_entity_poly.type
_entity_poly.pdbx_seq_one_letter_code
_entity_poly.pdbx_strand_id
1 'polypeptide(L)'
;MTGVQPCALPIWGGGTCGGGGPWRTHGDTVERLELVARALVAGEATVDGHRTAAVLADIRDRLAPAVDACGPAEIAGLLKGLDGRFVPPGPSGAPTRGRPDVLPTGRNFYSVDTRTVPTPAAWTLGWKSATLLLERHFQEHGDWPRAVALTAWGTSNMRTGGDDIAQALALMGVRPTWDVGSRRVTGFEILPAGVLDRPRVDVTLRVSGFFRDAFPDLINLVDSAVRAVAALDEPADVNPLAARVRADSATLGERAAARVFGSRPGAYGAGLQALIDERGWESEADLAAAYVAWGGWAYGGGAGGEAAHDLFTGRLARVEAVIHNQDNREHDLLDSDDYYQFEGGLAAAVKDASGKAPAVWHADHSRPESPRIRSLEEEIARVVRGRVVNPKWIAGVMRHGYKGAFEMAATVDYLFAFAATTRAVKDHHFDLVADAYLADDEVRRFLADNNPAALAEMKGRLHEAIARGLWKPRRNSVFDLLE
;
A
#
# COMPACT_ATOMS: atom_id res chain seq x y z
N MET A 1 -3.12 -31.82 -18.70
CA MET A 1 -1.80 -32.04 -19.30
C MET A 1 -1.80 -31.46 -20.70
N THR A 2 -1.32 -30.26 -20.86
CA THR A 2 -0.93 -29.70 -22.16
C THR A 2 0.34 -28.93 -21.90
N GLY A 3 1.46 -29.59 -22.25
CA GLY A 3 2.78 -29.03 -22.14
C GLY A 3 2.92 -27.85 -23.12
N VAL A 4 3.06 -26.67 -22.60
CA VAL A 4 3.59 -25.53 -23.35
C VAL A 4 5.10 -25.74 -23.37
N GLN A 5 5.61 -26.24 -24.49
CA GLN A 5 7.04 -26.15 -24.78
C GLN A 5 7.45 -24.68 -24.70
N PRO A 6 8.51 -24.33 -23.96
CA PRO A 6 9.07 -22.99 -24.04
C PRO A 6 9.57 -22.79 -25.45
N CYS A 7 8.93 -21.89 -26.22
CA CYS A 7 9.46 -21.40 -27.47
C CYS A 7 10.89 -20.90 -27.18
N ALA A 8 11.88 -21.56 -27.78
CA ALA A 8 13.25 -21.09 -27.76
C ALA A 8 13.26 -19.71 -28.43
N LEU A 9 13.42 -18.68 -27.63
CA LEU A 9 13.75 -17.37 -28.15
C LEU A 9 15.06 -17.52 -28.93
N PRO A 10 15.21 -16.91 -30.12
CA PRO A 10 16.41 -17.04 -30.93
C PRO A 10 17.63 -16.70 -30.07
N ILE A 11 18.53 -17.66 -30.01
CA ILE A 11 19.74 -17.61 -29.23
C ILE A 11 20.58 -16.45 -29.74
N TRP A 12 20.81 -15.49 -28.89
CA TRP A 12 21.71 -14.36 -29.14
C TRP A 12 23.11 -14.89 -29.40
N GLY A 13 23.53 -14.78 -30.62
CA GLY A 13 24.95 -14.96 -31.00
C GLY A 13 25.80 -13.87 -30.35
N GLY A 14 26.62 -14.25 -29.37
CA GLY A 14 27.87 -13.61 -29.02
C GLY A 14 27.86 -12.16 -28.57
N GLY A 15 27.06 -11.82 -27.55
CA GLY A 15 27.19 -10.58 -26.78
C GLY A 15 26.85 -10.84 -25.34
N THR A 16 27.77 -10.61 -24.40
CA THR A 16 27.60 -10.80 -22.96
C THR A 16 26.66 -9.74 -22.37
N CYS A 17 25.35 -9.93 -22.51
CA CYS A 17 24.41 -9.30 -21.60
C CYS A 17 24.45 -10.09 -20.29
N GLY A 18 25.06 -9.50 -19.25
CA GLY A 18 25.42 -10.12 -18.01
C GLY A 18 24.27 -10.88 -17.32
N GLY A 19 24.54 -12.12 -16.98
CA GLY A 19 23.63 -13.01 -16.26
C GLY A 19 23.70 -14.46 -16.73
N GLY A 20 24.89 -15.06 -16.79
CA GLY A 20 25.17 -16.41 -17.30
C GLY A 20 24.72 -17.58 -16.42
N GLY A 21 23.74 -17.40 -15.52
CA GLY A 21 23.16 -18.46 -14.72
C GLY A 21 21.96 -19.15 -15.37
N PRO A 22 21.61 -20.37 -15.01
CA PRO A 22 20.42 -21.04 -15.51
C PRO A 22 19.14 -20.31 -15.06
N TRP A 23 18.11 -20.31 -15.91
CA TRP A 23 16.79 -19.75 -15.58
C TRP A 23 16.09 -20.69 -14.59
N ARG A 24 15.93 -20.26 -13.37
CA ARG A 24 15.38 -21.09 -12.29
C ARG A 24 14.02 -20.64 -11.81
N THR A 25 13.71 -19.34 -11.94
CA THR A 25 12.49 -18.72 -11.40
C THR A 25 11.84 -17.79 -12.42
N HIS A 26 10.58 -17.45 -12.20
CA HIS A 26 9.90 -16.39 -12.95
C HIS A 26 10.62 -15.04 -12.81
N GLY A 27 11.24 -14.78 -11.64
CA GLY A 27 12.03 -13.58 -11.40
C GLY A 27 13.23 -13.47 -12.35
N ASP A 28 13.97 -14.57 -12.55
CA ASP A 28 15.11 -14.60 -13.49
C ASP A 28 14.66 -14.28 -14.93
N THR A 29 13.45 -14.74 -15.30
CA THR A 29 12.88 -14.45 -16.62
C THR A 29 12.53 -12.98 -16.75
N VAL A 30 11.89 -12.37 -15.74
CA VAL A 30 11.53 -10.95 -15.73
C VAL A 30 12.79 -10.09 -15.79
N GLU A 31 13.78 -10.34 -14.95
CA GLU A 31 15.06 -9.60 -14.92
C GLU A 31 15.74 -9.60 -16.29
N ARG A 32 15.77 -10.75 -16.96
CA ARG A 32 16.39 -10.86 -18.30
C ARG A 32 15.60 -10.15 -19.38
N LEU A 33 14.26 -10.22 -19.32
CA LEU A 33 13.42 -9.47 -20.24
C LEU A 33 13.58 -7.95 -20.05
N GLU A 34 13.72 -7.49 -18.83
CA GLU A 34 14.01 -6.08 -18.52
C GLU A 34 15.37 -5.64 -19.05
N LEU A 35 16.42 -6.48 -18.89
CA LEU A 35 17.74 -6.21 -19.47
C LEU A 35 17.70 -6.13 -21.01
N VAL A 36 16.98 -7.05 -21.65
CA VAL A 36 16.78 -7.03 -23.09
C VAL A 36 16.01 -5.79 -23.53
N ALA A 37 14.92 -5.45 -22.84
CA ALA A 37 14.13 -4.27 -23.14
C ALA A 37 14.98 -2.99 -23.00
N ARG A 38 15.80 -2.89 -21.95
CA ARG A 38 16.75 -1.79 -21.78
C ARG A 38 17.73 -1.67 -22.92
N ALA A 39 18.35 -2.79 -23.31
CA ALA A 39 19.31 -2.81 -24.43
C ALA A 39 18.66 -2.41 -25.77
N LEU A 40 17.40 -2.84 -26.01
CA LEU A 40 16.63 -2.45 -27.18
C LEU A 40 16.31 -0.94 -27.21
N VAL A 41 15.89 -0.38 -26.07
CA VAL A 41 15.61 1.05 -25.94
C VAL A 41 16.87 1.90 -26.09
N ALA A 42 18.00 1.41 -25.54
CA ALA A 42 19.30 2.07 -25.67
C ALA A 42 19.92 1.94 -27.07
N GLY A 43 19.34 1.12 -27.96
CA GLY A 43 19.91 0.85 -29.28
C GLY A 43 21.13 -0.08 -29.27
N GLU A 44 21.40 -0.73 -28.15
CA GLU A 44 22.51 -1.68 -27.95
C GLU A 44 22.17 -3.08 -28.50
N ALA A 45 20.89 -3.30 -28.78
CA ALA A 45 20.38 -4.55 -29.30
C ALA A 45 19.31 -4.32 -30.36
N THR A 46 19.12 -5.30 -31.24
CA THR A 46 18.06 -5.30 -32.27
C THR A 46 17.20 -6.55 -32.15
N VAL A 47 15.93 -6.45 -32.54
CA VAL A 47 15.03 -7.59 -32.56
C VAL A 47 14.19 -7.55 -33.84
N ASP A 48 14.06 -8.70 -34.47
CA ASP A 48 13.17 -8.90 -35.62
C ASP A 48 11.77 -9.26 -35.11
N GLY A 49 10.93 -8.24 -34.91
CA GLY A 49 9.57 -8.43 -34.44
C GLY A 49 8.72 -7.20 -34.71
N HIS A 50 7.76 -7.33 -35.59
CA HIS A 50 6.87 -6.23 -36.00
C HIS A 50 6.18 -5.53 -34.82
N ARG A 51 5.72 -6.26 -33.78
CA ARG A 51 5.12 -5.66 -32.58
C ARG A 51 6.15 -4.90 -31.74
N THR A 52 7.32 -5.48 -31.52
CA THR A 52 8.41 -4.84 -30.78
C THR A 52 8.94 -3.62 -31.52
N ALA A 53 9.07 -3.69 -32.84
CA ALA A 53 9.48 -2.56 -33.65
C ALA A 53 8.50 -1.39 -33.56
N ALA A 54 7.19 -1.66 -33.53
CA ALA A 54 6.16 -0.62 -33.36
C ALA A 54 6.25 0.06 -31.98
N VAL A 55 6.49 -0.71 -30.91
CA VAL A 55 6.66 -0.16 -29.55
C VAL A 55 7.94 0.69 -29.47
N LEU A 56 9.06 0.21 -30.05
CA LEU A 56 10.30 0.97 -30.07
C LEU A 56 10.17 2.27 -30.88
N ALA A 57 9.40 2.25 -31.99
CA ALA A 57 9.08 3.45 -32.75
C ALA A 57 8.27 4.44 -31.90
N ASP A 58 7.23 4.00 -31.19
CA ASP A 58 6.45 4.86 -30.30
C ASP A 58 7.32 5.47 -29.15
N ILE A 59 8.20 4.66 -28.56
CA ILE A 59 9.15 5.15 -27.55
C ILE A 59 10.04 6.24 -28.14
N ARG A 60 10.67 5.98 -29.28
CA ARG A 60 11.60 6.92 -29.93
C ARG A 60 10.91 8.20 -30.41
N ASP A 61 9.75 8.05 -31.04
CA ASP A 61 9.11 9.14 -31.78
C ASP A 61 8.16 9.98 -30.91
N ARG A 62 7.66 9.43 -29.79
CA ARG A 62 6.71 10.09 -28.91
C ARG A 62 7.19 10.19 -27.45
N LEU A 63 7.57 9.08 -26.83
CA LEU A 63 7.86 9.07 -25.39
C LEU A 63 9.20 9.73 -25.05
N ALA A 64 10.28 9.39 -25.75
CA ALA A 64 11.59 9.97 -25.48
C ALA A 64 11.59 11.50 -25.66
N PRO A 65 11.05 12.07 -26.77
CA PRO A 65 10.93 13.53 -26.89
C PRO A 65 10.07 14.18 -25.80
N ALA A 66 9.05 13.50 -25.33
CA ALA A 66 8.19 14.03 -24.26
C ALA A 66 8.91 14.03 -22.90
N VAL A 67 9.75 13.03 -22.62
CA VAL A 67 10.61 12.99 -21.41
C VAL A 67 11.67 14.08 -21.50
N ASP A 68 12.36 14.21 -22.63
CA ASP A 68 13.40 15.22 -22.84
C ASP A 68 12.84 16.66 -22.72
N ALA A 69 11.59 16.85 -23.08
CA ALA A 69 10.92 18.14 -22.97
C ALA A 69 10.49 18.50 -21.53
N CYS A 70 10.52 17.57 -20.56
CA CYS A 70 10.06 17.84 -19.19
C CYS A 70 10.86 18.96 -18.53
N GLY A 71 12.18 18.87 -18.48
CA GLY A 71 13.03 19.88 -17.84
C GLY A 71 12.83 21.30 -18.41
N PRO A 72 12.96 21.49 -19.74
CA PRO A 72 12.68 22.78 -20.37
C PRO A 72 11.25 23.29 -20.13
N ALA A 73 10.25 22.41 -20.16
CA ALA A 73 8.85 22.77 -19.94
C ALA A 73 8.58 23.20 -18.48
N GLU A 74 9.20 22.53 -17.50
CA GLU A 74 9.09 22.89 -16.09
C GLU A 74 9.67 24.27 -15.81
N ILE A 75 10.86 24.57 -16.35
CA ILE A 75 11.49 25.88 -16.23
C ILE A 75 10.60 26.94 -16.90
N ALA A 76 10.13 26.69 -18.12
CA ALA A 76 9.26 27.63 -18.84
C ALA A 76 7.93 27.85 -18.12
N GLY A 77 7.34 26.78 -17.56
CA GLY A 77 6.11 26.85 -16.76
C GLY A 77 6.28 27.68 -15.50
N LEU A 78 7.38 27.46 -14.76
CA LEU A 78 7.73 28.24 -13.57
C LEU A 78 7.91 29.73 -13.88
N LEU A 79 8.73 30.07 -14.89
CA LEU A 79 8.97 31.44 -15.29
C LEU A 79 7.68 32.12 -15.76
N LYS A 80 6.84 31.40 -16.49
CA LYS A 80 5.53 31.93 -16.93
C LYS A 80 4.60 32.20 -15.75
N GLY A 81 4.58 31.32 -14.73
CA GLY A 81 3.82 31.54 -13.50
C GLY A 81 4.33 32.72 -12.67
N LEU A 82 5.66 32.89 -12.54
CA LEU A 82 6.28 33.98 -11.86
C LEU A 82 6.01 35.35 -12.57
N ASP A 83 5.86 35.30 -13.90
CA ASP A 83 5.48 36.48 -14.72
C ASP A 83 3.95 36.79 -14.67
N GLY A 84 3.20 36.10 -13.81
CA GLY A 84 1.76 36.26 -13.64
C GLY A 84 0.92 35.79 -14.82
N ARG A 85 1.48 35.03 -15.75
CA ARG A 85 0.78 34.51 -16.92
C ARG A 85 0.14 33.15 -16.65
N PHE A 86 -0.94 32.84 -17.35
CA PHE A 86 -1.65 31.61 -17.25
C PHE A 86 -0.79 30.39 -17.67
N VAL A 87 -0.61 29.43 -16.77
CA VAL A 87 0.01 28.14 -17.06
C VAL A 87 -1.12 27.13 -17.36
N PRO A 88 -1.17 26.52 -18.57
CA PRO A 88 -2.24 25.59 -18.92
C PRO A 88 -2.29 24.40 -17.97
N PRO A 89 -3.50 23.90 -17.63
CA PRO A 89 -3.62 22.69 -16.83
C PRO A 89 -3.21 21.45 -17.64
N GLY A 90 -2.81 20.42 -16.93
CA GLY A 90 -2.51 19.09 -17.49
C GLY A 90 -2.91 17.98 -16.52
N PRO A 91 -3.08 16.75 -17.02
CA PRO A 91 -3.44 15.64 -16.18
C PRO A 91 -2.36 15.34 -15.14
N SER A 92 -2.75 14.87 -13.97
CA SER A 92 -1.85 14.30 -12.99
C SER A 92 -1.84 12.77 -13.05
N GLY A 93 -0.76 12.16 -12.63
CA GLY A 93 -0.59 10.72 -12.61
C GLY A 93 0.87 10.31 -12.69
N ALA A 94 1.13 9.01 -12.54
CA ALA A 94 2.46 8.46 -12.65
C ALA A 94 2.69 7.88 -14.06
N PRO A 95 3.67 8.39 -14.84
CA PRO A 95 3.99 7.84 -16.15
C PRO A 95 4.30 6.35 -16.10
N THR A 96 4.98 5.90 -15.03
CA THR A 96 5.34 4.51 -14.75
C THR A 96 4.13 3.59 -14.50
N ARG A 97 2.97 4.18 -14.22
CA ARG A 97 1.69 3.47 -14.07
C ARG A 97 0.82 3.50 -15.33
N GLY A 98 1.45 3.64 -16.50
CA GLY A 98 0.73 3.66 -17.78
C GLY A 98 0.02 4.97 -18.07
N ARG A 99 0.47 6.09 -17.45
CA ARG A 99 -0.04 7.44 -17.71
C ARG A 99 0.97 8.32 -18.47
N PRO A 100 1.41 7.90 -19.68
CA PRO A 100 2.33 8.72 -20.47
C PRO A 100 1.70 10.04 -20.95
N ASP A 101 0.40 10.18 -20.83
CA ASP A 101 -0.36 11.40 -21.15
C ASP A 101 -0.05 12.58 -20.24
N VAL A 102 0.57 12.35 -19.06
CA VAL A 102 1.04 13.41 -18.17
C VAL A 102 2.30 14.11 -18.68
N LEU A 103 3.02 13.50 -19.62
CA LEU A 103 4.23 14.05 -20.22
C LEU A 103 3.90 15.01 -21.41
N PRO A 104 4.74 16.06 -21.64
CA PRO A 104 5.77 16.57 -20.76
C PRO A 104 5.18 17.25 -19.52
N THR A 105 5.96 17.31 -18.44
CA THR A 105 5.65 18.05 -17.21
C THR A 105 5.73 19.57 -17.41
N GLY A 106 5.70 20.37 -16.36
CA GLY A 106 5.76 21.83 -16.46
C GLY A 106 4.42 22.51 -16.73
N ARG A 107 3.34 21.77 -16.59
CA ARG A 107 1.96 22.26 -16.65
C ARG A 107 1.41 22.47 -15.25
N ASN A 108 0.35 23.28 -15.11
CA ASN A 108 -0.39 23.37 -13.88
C ASN A 108 -1.19 22.06 -13.69
N PHE A 109 -0.75 21.21 -12.79
CA PHE A 109 -1.46 19.99 -12.50
C PHE A 109 -2.74 20.31 -11.75
N TYR A 110 -3.88 19.87 -12.28
CA TYR A 110 -5.04 19.62 -11.46
C TYR A 110 -4.97 18.17 -10.98
N SER A 111 -5.29 17.95 -9.71
CA SER A 111 -5.50 16.61 -9.22
C SER A 111 -6.77 16.01 -9.88
N VAL A 112 -7.07 14.77 -9.57
CA VAL A 112 -8.26 14.06 -10.04
C VAL A 112 -9.52 14.93 -9.84
N ASP A 113 -10.44 14.97 -10.81
CA ASP A 113 -11.82 15.41 -10.53
C ASP A 113 -12.43 14.41 -9.54
N THR A 114 -12.50 14.79 -8.27
CA THR A 114 -12.94 13.92 -7.18
C THR A 114 -14.33 13.33 -7.42
N ARG A 115 -15.15 14.01 -8.23
CA ARG A 115 -16.48 13.57 -8.63
C ARG A 115 -16.47 12.38 -9.60
N THR A 116 -15.33 12.06 -10.22
CA THR A 116 -15.18 10.89 -11.10
C THR A 116 -14.64 9.67 -10.37
N VAL A 117 -14.35 9.79 -9.07
CA VAL A 117 -13.78 8.72 -8.23
C VAL A 117 -14.89 8.07 -7.40
N PRO A 118 -14.93 6.73 -7.31
CA PRO A 118 -14.05 5.77 -7.98
C PRO A 118 -14.35 5.65 -9.47
N THR A 119 -13.29 5.53 -10.28
CA THR A 119 -13.43 5.37 -11.72
C THR A 119 -13.94 3.96 -12.08
N PRO A 120 -14.51 3.75 -13.30
CA PRO A 120 -14.87 2.40 -13.75
C PRO A 120 -13.69 1.41 -13.77
N ALA A 121 -12.47 1.90 -14.06
CA ALA A 121 -11.27 1.07 -14.01
C ALA A 121 -10.92 0.67 -12.57
N ALA A 122 -10.97 1.62 -11.64
CA ALA A 122 -10.79 1.35 -10.21
C ALA A 122 -11.85 0.38 -9.68
N TRP A 123 -13.10 0.50 -10.13
CA TRP A 123 -14.16 -0.46 -9.79
C TRP A 123 -13.82 -1.89 -10.26
N THR A 124 -13.34 -2.04 -11.49
CA THR A 124 -12.95 -3.37 -12.02
C THR A 124 -11.83 -3.99 -11.18
N LEU A 125 -10.83 -3.19 -10.80
CA LEU A 125 -9.74 -3.64 -9.93
C LEU A 125 -10.25 -3.96 -8.52
N GLY A 126 -11.02 -3.04 -7.92
CA GLY A 126 -11.55 -3.18 -6.57
C GLY A 126 -12.45 -4.41 -6.43
N TRP A 127 -13.29 -4.68 -7.41
CA TRP A 127 -14.12 -5.90 -7.46
C TRP A 127 -13.26 -7.17 -7.51
N LYS A 128 -12.27 -7.20 -8.42
CA LYS A 128 -11.36 -8.33 -8.55
C LYS A 128 -10.54 -8.56 -7.28
N SER A 129 -10.02 -7.48 -6.69
CA SER A 129 -9.25 -7.54 -5.46
C SER A 129 -10.10 -8.01 -4.28
N ALA A 130 -11.33 -7.50 -4.12
CA ALA A 130 -12.27 -7.95 -3.11
C ALA A 130 -12.59 -9.45 -3.23
N THR A 131 -12.82 -9.92 -4.45
CA THR A 131 -13.08 -11.35 -4.71
C THR A 131 -11.89 -12.21 -4.31
N LEU A 132 -10.69 -11.89 -4.79
CA LEU A 132 -9.46 -12.63 -4.46
C LEU A 132 -9.16 -12.63 -2.96
N LEU A 133 -9.40 -11.50 -2.28
CA LEU A 133 -9.20 -11.37 -0.84
C LEU A 133 -10.16 -12.29 -0.07
N LEU A 134 -11.43 -12.27 -0.42
CA LEU A 134 -12.45 -13.08 0.25
C LEU A 134 -12.21 -14.57 0.01
N GLU A 135 -11.89 -14.98 -1.23
CA GLU A 135 -11.52 -16.35 -1.55
C GLU A 135 -10.30 -16.81 -0.76
N ARG A 136 -9.26 -15.96 -0.68
CA ARG A 136 -8.05 -16.25 0.11
C ARG A 136 -8.37 -16.39 1.59
N HIS A 137 -9.16 -15.47 2.14
CA HIS A 137 -9.55 -15.51 3.54
C HIS A 137 -10.36 -16.78 3.84
N PHE A 138 -11.32 -17.13 2.98
CA PHE A 138 -12.09 -18.37 3.13
C PHE A 138 -11.22 -19.62 3.07
N GLN A 139 -10.25 -19.68 2.14
CA GLN A 139 -9.32 -20.80 2.03
C GLN A 139 -8.45 -21.00 3.29
N GLU A 140 -8.07 -19.92 3.96
CA GLU A 140 -7.20 -19.97 5.14
C GLU A 140 -7.97 -20.16 6.46
N HIS A 141 -9.18 -19.61 6.55
CA HIS A 141 -9.94 -19.56 7.80
C HIS A 141 -11.22 -20.42 7.79
N GLY A 142 -11.65 -20.91 6.64
CA GLY A 142 -12.82 -21.78 6.49
C GLY A 142 -14.17 -21.06 6.55
N ASP A 143 -14.19 -19.72 6.67
CA ASP A 143 -15.38 -18.89 6.68
C ASP A 143 -15.13 -17.55 6.01
N TRP A 144 -16.21 -16.86 5.61
CA TRP A 144 -16.16 -15.51 5.08
C TRP A 144 -15.96 -14.49 6.21
N PRO A 145 -15.12 -13.46 6.03
CA PRO A 145 -14.99 -12.42 7.03
C PRO A 145 -16.29 -11.61 7.12
N ARG A 146 -16.82 -11.45 8.32
CA ARG A 146 -18.06 -10.68 8.55
C ARG A 146 -17.80 -9.19 8.69
N ALA A 147 -16.63 -8.82 9.19
CA ALA A 147 -16.20 -7.44 9.35
C ALA A 147 -14.72 -7.29 9.06
N VAL A 148 -14.40 -6.25 8.31
CA VAL A 148 -13.02 -5.89 7.97
C VAL A 148 -12.76 -4.41 8.24
N ALA A 149 -11.49 -4.07 8.46
CA ALA A 149 -11.05 -2.68 8.47
C ALA A 149 -10.07 -2.45 7.31
N LEU A 150 -10.28 -1.38 6.55
CA LEU A 150 -9.49 -1.03 5.39
C LEU A 150 -8.91 0.36 5.55
N THR A 151 -7.62 0.51 5.27
CA THR A 151 -6.96 1.82 5.25
C THR A 151 -7.10 2.46 3.87
N ALA A 152 -7.38 3.76 3.82
CA ALA A 152 -7.50 4.50 2.57
C ALA A 152 -6.66 5.78 2.60
N TRP A 153 -5.71 5.88 1.66
CA TRP A 153 -4.81 7.02 1.56
C TRP A 153 -5.19 7.96 0.42
N GLY A 154 -5.05 9.27 0.67
CA GLY A 154 -5.38 10.29 -0.33
C GLY A 154 -4.50 10.19 -1.57
N THR A 155 -3.18 10.05 -1.39
CA THR A 155 -2.22 9.94 -2.50
C THR A 155 -2.47 8.72 -3.38
N SER A 156 -2.72 7.57 -2.77
CA SER A 156 -3.06 6.32 -3.47
C SER A 156 -4.35 6.49 -4.29
N ASN A 157 -5.41 6.99 -3.68
CA ASN A 157 -6.69 7.17 -4.37
C ASN A 157 -6.63 8.23 -5.50
N MET A 158 -5.76 9.24 -5.39
CA MET A 158 -5.47 10.17 -6.50
C MET A 158 -4.82 9.47 -7.68
N ARG A 159 -3.82 8.62 -7.42
CA ARG A 159 -3.08 7.90 -8.48
C ARG A 159 -3.92 6.83 -9.16
N THR A 160 -4.72 6.10 -8.39
CA THR A 160 -5.48 4.94 -8.87
C THR A 160 -6.86 5.28 -9.42
N GLY A 161 -7.37 6.47 -9.04
CA GLY A 161 -8.76 6.81 -9.29
C GLY A 161 -9.73 6.11 -8.34
N GLY A 162 -9.27 5.73 -7.13
CA GLY A 162 -10.12 5.28 -6.03
C GLY A 162 -10.28 3.77 -5.88
N ASP A 163 -9.23 3.00 -6.07
CA ASP A 163 -9.29 1.52 -5.92
C ASP A 163 -9.60 1.07 -4.50
N ASP A 164 -9.11 1.77 -3.44
CA ASP A 164 -9.46 1.46 -2.05
C ASP A 164 -10.97 1.57 -1.82
N ILE A 165 -11.57 2.65 -2.30
CA ILE A 165 -13.01 2.89 -2.14
C ILE A 165 -13.82 1.93 -3.00
N ALA A 166 -13.35 1.63 -4.20
CA ALA A 166 -13.96 0.64 -5.07
C ALA A 166 -13.96 -0.76 -4.42
N GLN A 167 -12.85 -1.14 -3.77
CA GLN A 167 -12.76 -2.41 -3.04
C GLN A 167 -13.70 -2.42 -1.82
N ALA A 168 -13.75 -1.33 -1.04
CA ALA A 168 -14.67 -1.21 0.10
C ALA A 168 -16.14 -1.36 -0.33
N LEU A 169 -16.54 -0.68 -1.39
CA LEU A 169 -17.89 -0.79 -1.95
C LEU A 169 -18.17 -2.21 -2.48
N ALA A 170 -17.20 -2.82 -3.18
CA ALA A 170 -17.30 -4.19 -3.68
C ALA A 170 -17.49 -5.20 -2.54
N LEU A 171 -16.76 -5.06 -1.42
CA LEU A 171 -16.91 -5.90 -0.22
C LEU A 171 -18.34 -5.81 0.36
N MET A 172 -18.93 -4.62 0.37
CA MET A 172 -20.33 -4.40 0.81
C MET A 172 -21.37 -4.86 -0.23
N GLY A 173 -20.93 -5.15 -1.46
CA GLY A 173 -21.85 -5.50 -2.57
C GLY A 173 -22.55 -4.28 -3.16
N VAL A 174 -21.85 -3.16 -3.27
CA VAL A 174 -22.36 -1.88 -3.82
C VAL A 174 -21.52 -1.50 -5.03
N ARG A 175 -22.15 -1.16 -6.14
CA ARG A 175 -21.51 -0.73 -7.38
C ARG A 175 -21.77 0.75 -7.63
N PRO A 176 -20.73 1.57 -7.85
CA PRO A 176 -20.93 2.95 -8.30
C PRO A 176 -21.63 3.03 -9.65
N THR A 177 -22.39 4.10 -9.88
CA THR A 177 -22.98 4.43 -11.19
C THR A 177 -22.36 5.71 -11.71
N TRP A 178 -22.20 5.81 -13.04
CA TRP A 178 -21.53 6.93 -13.68
C TRP A 178 -22.36 7.53 -14.78
N ASP A 179 -22.27 8.85 -14.92
CA ASP A 179 -22.75 9.54 -16.11
C ASP A 179 -21.85 9.20 -17.32
N VAL A 180 -22.46 8.85 -18.42
CA VAL A 180 -21.75 8.37 -19.62
C VAL A 180 -20.87 9.46 -20.23
N GLY A 181 -21.30 10.72 -20.20
CA GLY A 181 -20.61 11.83 -20.85
C GLY A 181 -19.48 12.39 -20.00
N SER A 182 -19.78 12.74 -18.73
CA SER A 182 -18.82 13.37 -17.80
C SER A 182 -17.97 12.37 -17.03
N ARG A 183 -18.36 11.09 -17.01
CA ARG A 183 -17.78 10.01 -16.19
C ARG A 183 -17.85 10.27 -14.68
N ARG A 184 -18.66 11.23 -14.24
CA ARG A 184 -18.87 11.51 -12.83
C ARG A 184 -19.71 10.43 -12.19
N VAL A 185 -19.39 10.14 -10.93
CA VAL A 185 -20.21 9.26 -10.12
C VAL A 185 -21.55 9.96 -9.84
N THR A 186 -22.64 9.31 -10.21
CA THR A 186 -24.01 9.83 -10.04
C THR A 186 -24.75 9.19 -8.86
N GLY A 187 -24.18 8.12 -8.30
CA GLY A 187 -24.74 7.37 -7.20
C GLY A 187 -24.18 5.95 -7.15
N PHE A 188 -24.99 5.03 -6.68
CA PHE A 188 -24.61 3.62 -6.62
C PHE A 188 -25.87 2.73 -6.75
N GLU A 189 -25.64 1.47 -7.11
CA GLU A 189 -26.61 0.40 -7.04
C GLU A 189 -26.18 -0.66 -6.03
N ILE A 190 -27.14 -1.28 -5.36
CA ILE A 190 -26.88 -2.39 -4.45
C ILE A 190 -27.06 -3.69 -5.25
N LEU A 191 -26.01 -4.49 -5.31
CA LEU A 191 -26.06 -5.77 -5.98
C LEU A 191 -26.89 -6.76 -5.15
N PRO A 192 -27.83 -7.51 -5.76
CA PRO A 192 -28.59 -8.53 -5.05
C PRO A 192 -27.69 -9.60 -4.44
N ALA A 193 -28.04 -10.12 -3.26
CA ALA A 193 -27.25 -11.15 -2.56
C ALA A 193 -26.99 -12.39 -3.45
N GLY A 194 -27.98 -12.79 -4.26
CA GLY A 194 -27.82 -13.90 -5.21
C GLY A 194 -26.84 -13.66 -6.36
N VAL A 195 -26.45 -12.39 -6.63
CA VAL A 195 -25.43 -12.04 -7.60
C VAL A 195 -24.04 -12.04 -6.98
N LEU A 196 -23.97 -11.76 -5.67
CA LEU A 196 -22.70 -11.73 -4.93
C LEU A 196 -22.12 -13.13 -4.72
N ASP A 197 -22.98 -14.14 -4.59
CA ASP A 197 -22.61 -15.53 -4.25
C ASP A 197 -21.77 -15.65 -2.96
N ARG A 198 -21.93 -14.69 -2.06
CA ARG A 198 -21.26 -14.55 -0.76
C ARG A 198 -21.99 -13.56 0.14
N PRO A 199 -21.75 -13.60 1.45
CA PRO A 199 -22.24 -12.55 2.33
C PRO A 199 -21.68 -11.17 1.99
N ARG A 200 -22.44 -10.13 2.39
CA ARG A 200 -21.89 -8.77 2.45
C ARG A 200 -20.91 -8.67 3.60
N VAL A 201 -19.93 -7.79 3.46
CA VAL A 201 -18.93 -7.56 4.50
C VAL A 201 -19.17 -6.20 5.14
N ASP A 202 -19.13 -6.12 6.47
CA ASP A 202 -19.15 -4.86 7.21
C ASP A 202 -17.77 -4.21 7.15
N VAL A 203 -17.63 -3.11 6.41
CA VAL A 203 -16.35 -2.46 6.16
C VAL A 203 -16.22 -1.20 7.01
N THR A 204 -15.18 -1.15 7.85
CA THR A 204 -14.75 0.06 8.56
C THR A 204 -13.58 0.67 7.82
N LEU A 205 -13.71 1.92 7.38
CA LEU A 205 -12.64 2.66 6.72
C LEU A 205 -11.83 3.48 7.74
N ARG A 206 -10.50 3.33 7.68
CA ARG A 206 -9.54 4.22 8.33
C ARG A 206 -8.89 5.12 7.28
N VAL A 207 -9.41 6.33 7.15
CA VAL A 207 -8.93 7.29 6.15
C VAL A 207 -7.75 8.12 6.67
N SER A 208 -6.79 8.42 5.80
CA SER A 208 -5.70 9.36 6.12
C SER A 208 -6.22 10.80 6.18
N GLY A 209 -5.48 11.69 6.85
CA GLY A 209 -5.83 13.11 6.90
C GLY A 209 -5.92 13.73 5.50
N PHE A 210 -5.01 13.36 4.60
CA PHE A 210 -5.06 13.83 3.22
C PHE A 210 -6.28 13.28 2.44
N PHE A 211 -6.65 12.01 2.66
CA PHE A 211 -7.89 11.47 2.06
C PHE A 211 -9.12 12.24 2.53
N ARG A 212 -9.22 12.48 3.85
CA ARG A 212 -10.32 13.24 4.45
C ARG A 212 -10.50 14.61 3.79
N ASP A 213 -9.39 15.31 3.56
CA ASP A 213 -9.42 16.67 3.03
C ASP A 213 -9.64 16.72 1.51
N ALA A 214 -9.09 15.75 0.78
CA ALA A 214 -9.17 15.70 -0.69
C ALA A 214 -10.47 15.06 -1.21
N PHE A 215 -11.09 14.16 -0.45
CA PHE A 215 -12.20 13.33 -0.91
C PHE A 215 -13.43 13.32 0.00
N PRO A 216 -13.97 14.48 0.40
CA PRO A 216 -15.17 14.52 1.24
C PRO A 216 -16.38 13.86 0.56
N ASP A 217 -16.50 13.96 -0.77
CA ASP A 217 -17.58 13.34 -1.53
C ASP A 217 -17.50 11.81 -1.49
N LEU A 218 -16.30 11.22 -1.44
CA LEU A 218 -16.14 9.78 -1.29
C LEU A 218 -16.53 9.29 0.10
N ILE A 219 -16.23 10.08 1.12
CA ILE A 219 -16.69 9.79 2.49
C ILE A 219 -18.23 9.74 2.51
N ASN A 220 -18.89 10.72 1.90
CA ASN A 220 -20.34 10.77 1.80
C ASN A 220 -20.90 9.61 0.96
N LEU A 221 -20.23 9.22 -0.12
CA LEU A 221 -20.62 8.08 -0.95
C LEU A 221 -20.60 6.79 -0.14
N VAL A 222 -19.51 6.55 0.62
CA VAL A 222 -19.38 5.35 1.45
C VAL A 222 -20.41 5.36 2.59
N ASP A 223 -20.59 6.47 3.28
CA ASP A 223 -21.59 6.57 4.36
C ASP A 223 -23.00 6.31 3.82
N SER A 224 -23.34 6.88 2.66
CA SER A 224 -24.63 6.66 2.00
C SER A 224 -24.82 5.19 1.60
N ALA A 225 -23.78 4.54 1.09
CA ALA A 225 -23.80 3.13 0.74
C ALA A 225 -23.98 2.25 1.98
N VAL A 226 -23.27 2.54 3.08
CA VAL A 226 -23.41 1.85 4.36
C VAL A 226 -24.85 1.93 4.87
N ARG A 227 -25.43 3.13 4.87
CA ARG A 227 -26.83 3.34 5.32
C ARG A 227 -27.83 2.60 4.44
N ALA A 228 -27.62 2.61 3.12
CA ALA A 228 -28.50 1.92 2.18
C ALA A 228 -28.42 0.39 2.36
N VAL A 229 -27.22 -0.18 2.52
CA VAL A 229 -27.03 -1.62 2.80
C VAL A 229 -27.58 -2.00 4.17
N ALA A 230 -27.43 -1.14 5.18
CA ALA A 230 -27.96 -1.36 6.52
C ALA A 230 -29.50 -1.38 6.58
N ALA A 231 -30.16 -0.69 5.64
CA ALA A 231 -31.62 -0.64 5.54
C ALA A 231 -32.24 -1.88 4.86
N LEU A 232 -31.42 -2.77 4.28
CA LEU A 232 -31.92 -3.98 3.63
C LEU A 232 -32.46 -4.97 4.66
N ASP A 233 -33.62 -5.58 4.31
CA ASP A 233 -34.21 -6.68 5.08
C ASP A 233 -33.57 -8.02 4.62
N GLU A 234 -32.30 -8.20 4.99
CA GLU A 234 -31.53 -9.41 4.72
C GLU A 234 -31.17 -10.12 6.04
N PRO A 235 -31.08 -11.47 6.04
CA PRO A 235 -30.66 -12.24 7.21
C PRO A 235 -29.24 -11.88 7.67
N ALA A 236 -28.92 -12.11 8.95
CA ALA A 236 -27.66 -11.71 9.57
C ALA A 236 -26.44 -12.45 9.01
N ASP A 237 -26.60 -13.63 8.49
CA ASP A 237 -25.57 -14.43 7.81
C ASP A 237 -25.29 -13.93 6.39
N VAL A 238 -26.27 -13.29 5.75
CA VAL A 238 -26.13 -12.67 4.41
C VAL A 238 -25.65 -11.23 4.52
N ASN A 239 -26.12 -10.48 5.53
CA ASN A 239 -25.79 -9.06 5.72
C ASN A 239 -25.42 -8.75 7.17
N PRO A 240 -24.18 -9.06 7.57
CA PRO A 240 -23.69 -8.74 8.92
C PRO A 240 -23.72 -7.26 9.26
N LEU A 241 -23.54 -6.36 8.25
CA LEU A 241 -23.61 -4.92 8.45
C LEU A 241 -25.00 -4.49 8.89
N ALA A 242 -26.07 -4.90 8.19
CA ALA A 242 -27.43 -4.56 8.55
C ALA A 242 -27.83 -5.13 9.93
N ALA A 243 -27.46 -6.38 10.21
CA ALA A 243 -27.69 -7.01 11.50
C ALA A 243 -27.07 -6.21 12.65
N ARG A 244 -25.83 -5.75 12.44
CA ARG A 244 -25.10 -4.97 13.43
C ARG A 244 -25.66 -3.58 13.64
N VAL A 245 -26.01 -2.88 12.56
CA VAL A 245 -26.63 -1.56 12.67
C VAL A 245 -27.96 -1.66 13.41
N ARG A 246 -28.78 -2.67 13.12
CA ARG A 246 -30.06 -2.91 13.87
C ARG A 246 -29.79 -3.15 15.35
N ALA A 247 -28.82 -3.97 15.70
CA ALA A 247 -28.48 -4.26 17.10
C ALA A 247 -27.98 -3.02 17.86
N ASP A 248 -27.18 -2.19 17.22
CA ASP A 248 -26.55 -1.02 17.82
C ASP A 248 -27.47 0.21 17.83
N SER A 249 -28.54 0.26 16.99
CA SER A 249 -29.37 1.44 16.79
C SER A 249 -30.12 1.88 18.05
N ALA A 250 -30.50 0.95 18.91
CA ALA A 250 -31.22 1.27 20.18
C ALA A 250 -30.34 2.11 21.12
N THR A 251 -29.02 1.93 21.09
CA THR A 251 -28.04 2.61 21.96
C THR A 251 -27.37 3.79 21.29
N LEU A 252 -27.03 3.65 19.99
CA LEU A 252 -26.22 4.60 19.26
C LEU A 252 -27.02 5.50 18.31
N GLY A 253 -28.29 5.22 18.07
CA GLY A 253 -29.12 5.96 17.11
C GLY A 253 -28.50 5.93 15.70
N GLU A 254 -28.44 7.08 15.05
CA GLU A 254 -27.86 7.20 13.70
C GLU A 254 -26.35 6.89 13.64
N ARG A 255 -25.63 7.03 14.75
CA ARG A 255 -24.21 6.69 14.86
C ARG A 255 -23.94 5.18 14.72
N ALA A 256 -24.97 4.35 14.82
CA ALA A 256 -24.88 2.91 14.57
C ALA A 256 -24.36 2.59 13.15
N ALA A 257 -24.60 3.46 12.17
CA ALA A 257 -24.16 3.32 10.80
C ALA A 257 -22.73 3.85 10.54
N ALA A 258 -22.11 4.61 11.46
CA ALA A 258 -20.79 5.21 11.22
C ALA A 258 -19.71 4.12 10.96
N ARG A 259 -19.03 4.25 9.83
CA ARG A 259 -17.99 3.32 9.37
C ARG A 259 -16.74 4.01 8.83
N VAL A 260 -16.72 5.35 8.73
CA VAL A 260 -15.55 6.10 8.26
C VAL A 260 -14.92 6.82 9.45
N PHE A 261 -13.66 6.51 9.71
CA PHE A 261 -12.89 7.06 10.81
C PHE A 261 -11.55 7.60 10.32
N GLY A 262 -11.06 8.67 10.94
CA GLY A 262 -9.80 9.31 10.58
C GLY A 262 -9.22 10.10 11.75
N SER A 263 -8.14 10.83 11.50
CA SER A 263 -7.61 11.80 12.45
C SER A 263 -8.55 13.02 12.53
N ARG A 264 -8.48 13.77 13.64
CA ARG A 264 -9.26 15.02 13.79
C ARG A 264 -9.02 15.98 12.63
N PRO A 265 -9.96 16.88 12.32
CA PRO A 265 -9.73 17.92 11.33
C PRO A 265 -8.41 18.69 11.58
N GLY A 266 -7.62 18.86 10.52
CA GLY A 266 -6.30 19.53 10.59
C GLY A 266 -5.14 18.67 11.14
N ALA A 267 -5.38 17.42 11.55
CA ALA A 267 -4.31 16.49 11.96
C ALA A 267 -4.05 15.43 10.87
N TYR A 268 -2.80 14.99 10.79
CA TYR A 268 -2.31 14.00 9.84
C TYR A 268 -1.54 12.89 10.55
N GLY A 269 -1.32 11.74 9.90
CA GLY A 269 -0.66 10.57 10.46
C GLY A 269 -1.58 9.66 11.30
N ALA A 270 -0.97 8.76 12.04
CA ALA A 270 -1.68 7.77 12.87
C ALA A 270 -1.25 7.77 14.35
N GLY A 271 -0.28 8.61 14.73
CA GLY A 271 0.11 8.86 16.14
C GLY A 271 1.13 7.90 16.73
N LEU A 272 1.71 6.97 15.93
CA LEU A 272 2.63 5.97 16.45
C LEU A 272 4.11 6.35 16.31
N GLN A 273 4.46 7.16 15.30
CA GLN A 273 5.83 7.44 14.95
C GLN A 273 6.64 7.96 16.15
N ALA A 274 6.25 9.09 16.70
CA ALA A 274 6.96 9.69 17.84
C ALA A 274 7.02 8.74 19.06
N LEU A 275 5.94 7.98 19.29
CA LEU A 275 5.88 7.04 20.42
C LEU A 275 6.88 5.89 20.26
N ILE A 276 7.09 5.40 19.03
CA ILE A 276 8.07 4.35 18.73
C ILE A 276 9.49 4.94 18.72
N ASP A 277 9.70 6.10 18.10
CA ASP A 277 11.01 6.73 17.93
C ASP A 277 11.59 7.14 19.29
N GLU A 278 10.76 7.71 20.17
CA GLU A 278 11.14 8.14 21.52
C GLU A 278 11.08 7.01 22.56
N ARG A 279 10.74 5.77 22.15
CA ARG A 279 10.59 4.59 23.02
C ARG A 279 9.57 4.78 24.14
N GLY A 280 8.59 5.68 23.92
CA GLY A 280 7.59 6.09 24.89
C GLY A 280 6.45 5.10 25.13
N TRP A 281 6.64 3.82 24.84
CA TRP A 281 5.64 2.75 24.98
C TRP A 281 6.21 1.57 25.79
N GLU A 282 5.39 0.93 26.58
CA GLU A 282 5.78 -0.22 27.39
C GLU A 282 5.21 -1.52 26.82
N SER A 283 4.02 -1.44 26.22
CA SER A 283 3.28 -2.59 25.70
C SER A 283 2.64 -2.27 24.34
N GLU A 284 2.24 -3.32 23.61
CA GLU A 284 1.48 -3.18 22.37
C GLU A 284 0.13 -2.43 22.58
N ALA A 285 -0.44 -2.50 23.80
CA ALA A 285 -1.65 -1.78 24.16
C ALA A 285 -1.46 -0.25 24.15
N ASP A 286 -0.26 0.25 24.46
CA ASP A 286 0.02 1.69 24.38
C ASP A 286 0.01 2.19 22.94
N LEU A 287 0.53 1.38 22.01
CA LEU A 287 0.48 1.66 20.57
C LEU A 287 -0.97 1.62 20.06
N ALA A 288 -1.75 0.64 20.50
CA ALA A 288 -3.16 0.53 20.17
C ALA A 288 -3.97 1.73 20.68
N ALA A 289 -3.73 2.15 21.93
CA ALA A 289 -4.39 3.30 22.53
C ALA A 289 -4.04 4.61 21.79
N ALA A 290 -2.77 4.81 21.42
CA ALA A 290 -2.33 5.97 20.65
C ALA A 290 -3.02 5.98 19.27
N TYR A 291 -3.10 4.82 18.59
CA TYR A 291 -3.77 4.70 17.30
C TYR A 291 -5.26 5.07 17.39
N VAL A 292 -5.97 4.56 18.39
CA VAL A 292 -7.39 4.87 18.64
C VAL A 292 -7.58 6.34 18.98
N ALA A 293 -6.76 6.89 19.88
CA ALA A 293 -6.81 8.30 20.26
C ALA A 293 -6.62 9.23 19.05
N TRP A 294 -5.72 8.86 18.14
CA TRP A 294 -5.46 9.63 16.94
C TRP A 294 -6.52 9.42 15.86
N GLY A 295 -6.99 8.20 15.67
CA GLY A 295 -7.84 7.76 14.57
C GLY A 295 -9.33 7.70 14.85
N GLY A 296 -9.79 7.90 16.07
CA GLY A 296 -11.17 7.72 16.52
C GLY A 296 -12.11 8.90 16.23
N TRP A 297 -11.99 9.59 15.12
CA TRP A 297 -12.85 10.70 14.70
C TRP A 297 -13.76 10.24 13.56
N ALA A 298 -15.08 10.30 13.77
CA ALA A 298 -16.06 9.83 12.79
C ALA A 298 -16.38 10.89 11.73
N TYR A 299 -16.61 10.42 10.50
CA TYR A 299 -16.93 11.21 9.33
C TYR A 299 -18.12 10.59 8.58
N GLY A 300 -18.85 11.42 7.82
CA GLY A 300 -20.05 11.01 7.10
C GLY A 300 -21.35 11.25 7.89
N GLY A 301 -22.49 11.16 7.23
CA GLY A 301 -23.81 11.40 7.85
C GLY A 301 -23.98 12.79 8.45
N GLY A 302 -23.27 13.80 7.92
CA GLY A 302 -23.23 15.15 8.48
C GLY A 302 -22.14 15.36 9.54
N ALA A 303 -21.43 14.32 9.99
CA ALA A 303 -20.31 14.43 10.91
C ALA A 303 -19.06 14.93 10.17
N GLY A 304 -18.53 16.05 10.62
CA GLY A 304 -17.33 16.71 10.06
C GLY A 304 -16.05 16.42 10.85
N GLY A 305 -15.92 15.24 11.47
CA GLY A 305 -14.83 14.88 12.35
C GLY A 305 -15.21 15.03 13.82
N GLU A 306 -16.23 14.29 14.26
CA GLU A 306 -16.66 14.22 15.65
C GLU A 306 -15.85 13.17 16.40
N ALA A 307 -15.47 13.47 17.66
CA ALA A 307 -14.80 12.51 18.53
C ALA A 307 -15.71 11.28 18.77
N ALA A 308 -15.23 10.11 18.43
CA ALA A 308 -15.99 8.86 18.46
C ALA A 308 -15.11 7.65 18.81
N HIS A 309 -14.15 7.82 19.73
CA HIS A 309 -13.15 6.82 20.11
C HIS A 309 -13.78 5.51 20.58
N ASP A 310 -14.78 5.58 21.47
CA ASP A 310 -15.49 4.39 21.96
C ASP A 310 -16.21 3.66 20.83
N LEU A 311 -16.82 4.41 19.90
CA LEU A 311 -17.48 3.85 18.75
C LEU A 311 -16.45 3.15 17.82
N PHE A 312 -15.31 3.79 17.58
CA PHE A 312 -14.23 3.22 16.79
C PHE A 312 -13.71 1.92 17.42
N THR A 313 -13.39 1.94 18.72
CA THR A 313 -13.00 0.74 19.48
C THR A 313 -14.07 -0.36 19.37
N GLY A 314 -15.34 -0.01 19.51
CA GLY A 314 -16.44 -0.97 19.34
C GLY A 314 -16.55 -1.56 17.93
N ARG A 315 -16.13 -0.83 16.88
CA ARG A 315 -16.00 -1.39 15.52
C ARG A 315 -14.81 -2.33 15.43
N LEU A 316 -13.63 -1.89 15.91
CA LEU A 316 -12.40 -2.67 15.88
C LEU A 316 -12.52 -4.00 16.64
N ALA A 317 -13.27 -4.02 17.74
CA ALA A 317 -13.53 -5.24 18.52
C ALA A 317 -14.19 -6.39 17.72
N ARG A 318 -14.73 -6.08 16.55
CA ARG A 318 -15.46 -7.04 15.70
C ARG A 318 -14.79 -7.29 14.35
N VAL A 319 -13.66 -6.64 14.09
CA VAL A 319 -12.87 -6.80 12.86
C VAL A 319 -12.15 -8.14 12.89
N GLU A 320 -12.29 -8.90 11.82
CA GLU A 320 -11.65 -10.21 11.63
C GLU A 320 -10.41 -10.08 10.73
N ALA A 321 -10.41 -9.10 9.82
CA ALA A 321 -9.27 -8.85 8.95
C ALA A 321 -9.01 -7.35 8.75
N VAL A 322 -7.72 -7.01 8.70
CA VAL A 322 -7.21 -5.67 8.31
C VAL A 322 -6.72 -5.75 6.87
N ILE A 323 -7.02 -4.73 6.08
CA ILE A 323 -6.67 -4.66 4.66
C ILE A 323 -5.89 -3.38 4.40
N HIS A 324 -4.77 -3.52 3.71
CA HIS A 324 -4.00 -2.41 3.16
C HIS A 324 -3.69 -2.67 1.69
N ASN A 325 -3.93 -1.66 0.83
CA ASN A 325 -3.65 -1.74 -0.59
C ASN A 325 -2.38 -0.96 -0.94
N GLN A 326 -1.45 -1.62 -1.60
CA GLN A 326 -0.25 -1.00 -2.15
C GLN A 326 -0.43 -0.77 -3.65
N ASP A 327 -0.51 0.48 -4.06
CA ASP A 327 -0.83 0.88 -5.41
C ASP A 327 0.37 0.94 -6.37
N ASN A 328 1.60 0.94 -5.86
CA ASN A 328 2.84 1.03 -6.65
C ASN A 328 3.98 0.24 -6.02
N ARG A 329 5.09 0.09 -6.77
CA ARG A 329 6.31 -0.60 -6.33
C ARG A 329 7.54 0.33 -6.26
N GLU A 330 7.33 1.62 -6.33
CA GLU A 330 8.38 2.62 -6.09
C GLU A 330 8.83 2.60 -4.63
N HIS A 331 7.88 2.29 -3.75
CA HIS A 331 8.10 2.06 -2.33
C HIS A 331 7.55 0.70 -1.93
N ASP A 332 8.15 0.07 -0.94
CA ASP A 332 7.56 -1.07 -0.26
C ASP A 332 7.26 -0.74 1.21
N LEU A 333 6.70 -1.70 1.93
CA LEU A 333 6.25 -1.49 3.30
C LEU A 333 7.38 -1.17 4.30
N LEU A 334 8.65 -1.36 3.92
CA LEU A 334 9.82 -1.00 4.73
C LEU A 334 10.57 0.23 4.17
N ASP A 335 9.93 1.01 3.30
CA ASP A 335 10.47 2.26 2.75
C ASP A 335 9.78 3.51 3.32
N SER A 336 8.66 3.37 4.03
CA SER A 336 7.93 4.48 4.64
C SER A 336 7.34 4.09 5.99
N ASP A 337 7.38 5.02 6.92
CA ASP A 337 6.77 4.91 8.26
C ASP A 337 5.23 4.84 8.20
N ASP A 338 4.62 5.35 7.15
CA ASP A 338 3.16 5.31 6.98
C ASP A 338 2.61 3.89 7.01
N TYR A 339 3.33 2.90 6.44
CA TYR A 339 2.83 1.52 6.39
C TYR A 339 2.65 0.91 7.78
N TYR A 340 3.67 0.91 8.62
CA TYR A 340 3.53 0.36 9.97
C TYR A 340 2.57 1.18 10.83
N GLN A 341 2.49 2.50 10.61
CA GLN A 341 1.57 3.35 11.35
C GLN A 341 0.12 3.02 11.00
N PHE A 342 -0.23 2.91 9.73
CA PHE A 342 -1.62 2.68 9.31
C PHE A 342 -2.00 1.20 9.35
N GLU A 343 -1.22 0.32 8.72
CA GLU A 343 -1.50 -1.11 8.65
C GLU A 343 -1.18 -1.80 9.98
N GLY A 344 0.03 -1.61 10.49
CA GLY A 344 0.47 -2.18 11.76
C GLY A 344 -0.33 -1.65 12.96
N GLY A 345 -0.50 -0.33 13.04
CA GLY A 345 -1.28 0.31 14.11
C GLY A 345 -2.74 -0.11 14.13
N LEU A 346 -3.36 -0.27 12.95
CA LEU A 346 -4.72 -0.79 12.85
C LEU A 346 -4.81 -2.24 13.34
N ALA A 347 -3.84 -3.06 12.99
CA ALA A 347 -3.78 -4.46 13.45
C ALA A 347 -3.60 -4.56 14.97
N ALA A 348 -2.73 -3.72 15.56
CA ALA A 348 -2.56 -3.62 17.02
C ALA A 348 -3.85 -3.18 17.71
N ALA A 349 -4.52 -2.15 17.18
CA ALA A 349 -5.78 -1.64 17.74
C ALA A 349 -6.92 -2.67 17.64
N VAL A 350 -7.00 -3.42 16.56
CA VAL A 350 -7.97 -4.54 16.42
C VAL A 350 -7.67 -5.63 17.44
N LYS A 351 -6.40 -6.01 17.60
CA LYS A 351 -5.99 -7.04 18.55
C LYS A 351 -6.31 -6.63 19.99
N ASP A 352 -6.02 -5.39 20.36
CA ASP A 352 -6.32 -4.87 21.69
C ASP A 352 -7.83 -4.86 21.96
N ALA A 353 -8.63 -4.33 21.02
CA ALA A 353 -10.07 -4.22 21.16
C ALA A 353 -10.80 -5.57 21.12
N SER A 354 -10.35 -6.55 20.35
CA SER A 354 -10.98 -7.85 20.15
C SER A 354 -10.42 -8.96 21.03
N GLY A 355 -9.23 -8.78 21.58
CA GLY A 355 -8.44 -9.82 22.27
C GLY A 355 -7.82 -10.85 21.33
N LYS A 356 -7.94 -10.69 19.99
CA LYS A 356 -7.40 -11.61 18.97
C LYS A 356 -6.66 -10.86 17.88
N ALA A 357 -5.53 -11.41 17.43
CA ALA A 357 -4.83 -10.85 16.27
C ALA A 357 -5.69 -11.06 15.01
N PRO A 358 -5.97 -9.99 14.23
CA PRO A 358 -6.68 -10.13 12.97
C PRO A 358 -5.81 -10.78 11.90
N ALA A 359 -6.44 -11.34 10.85
CA ALA A 359 -5.74 -11.56 9.61
C ALA A 359 -5.34 -10.19 9.01
N VAL A 360 -4.10 -10.05 8.53
CA VAL A 360 -3.66 -8.80 7.89
C VAL A 360 -3.33 -9.09 6.44
N TRP A 361 -4.10 -8.48 5.53
CA TRP A 361 -4.00 -8.67 4.10
C TRP A 361 -3.38 -7.45 3.44
N HIS A 362 -2.20 -7.65 2.87
CA HIS A 362 -1.50 -6.67 2.05
C HIS A 362 -1.78 -6.95 0.58
N ALA A 363 -2.61 -6.11 -0.03
CA ALA A 363 -3.04 -6.28 -1.41
C ALA A 363 -2.15 -5.47 -2.37
N ASP A 364 -1.51 -6.16 -3.30
CA ASP A 364 -0.65 -5.57 -4.32
C ASP A 364 -1.47 -5.21 -5.56
N HIS A 365 -1.74 -3.93 -5.73
CA HIS A 365 -2.45 -3.33 -6.85
C HIS A 365 -1.52 -2.70 -7.89
N SER A 366 -0.20 -2.84 -7.73
CA SER A 366 0.78 -2.25 -8.65
C SER A 366 0.63 -2.72 -10.10
N ARG A 367 0.01 -3.89 -10.28
CA ARG A 367 -0.41 -4.43 -11.58
C ARG A 367 -1.93 -4.61 -11.57
N PRO A 368 -2.70 -3.61 -12.01
CA PRO A 368 -4.16 -3.64 -11.96
C PRO A 368 -4.81 -4.82 -12.68
N GLU A 369 -4.17 -5.29 -13.76
CA GLU A 369 -4.61 -6.48 -14.51
C GLU A 369 -4.43 -7.78 -13.72
N SER A 370 -3.56 -7.81 -12.71
CA SER A 370 -3.22 -9.00 -11.94
C SER A 370 -2.92 -8.67 -10.47
N PRO A 371 -3.91 -8.16 -9.71
CA PRO A 371 -3.72 -7.88 -8.29
C PRO A 371 -3.39 -9.16 -7.52
N ARG A 372 -2.64 -9.03 -6.44
CA ARG A 372 -2.22 -10.16 -5.60
C ARG A 372 -2.52 -9.88 -4.15
N ILE A 373 -3.12 -10.83 -3.47
CA ILE A 373 -3.39 -10.77 -2.04
C ILE A 373 -2.35 -11.61 -1.31
N ARG A 374 -1.62 -10.99 -0.39
CA ARG A 374 -0.65 -11.65 0.49
C ARG A 374 -1.00 -11.37 1.93
N SER A 375 -0.63 -12.29 2.82
CA SER A 375 -0.58 -11.92 4.24
C SER A 375 0.55 -10.91 4.47
N LEU A 376 0.44 -10.11 5.52
CA LEU A 376 1.52 -9.20 5.90
C LEU A 376 2.83 -9.95 6.16
N GLU A 377 2.76 -11.17 6.72
CA GLU A 377 3.94 -12.02 6.93
C GLU A 377 4.60 -12.41 5.61
N GLU A 378 3.82 -12.80 4.60
CA GLU A 378 4.33 -13.11 3.25
C GLU A 378 4.96 -11.89 2.59
N GLU A 379 4.35 -10.71 2.75
CA GLU A 379 4.88 -9.48 2.15
C GLU A 379 6.17 -9.03 2.84
N ILE A 380 6.24 -9.04 4.17
CA ILE A 380 7.48 -8.76 4.92
C ILE A 380 8.59 -9.72 4.50
N ALA A 381 8.31 -11.03 4.45
CA ALA A 381 9.29 -12.03 4.04
C ALA A 381 9.77 -11.80 2.59
N ARG A 382 8.88 -11.37 1.69
CA ARG A 382 9.20 -11.02 0.32
C ARG A 382 10.13 -9.79 0.25
N VAL A 383 9.80 -8.74 0.99
CA VAL A 383 10.58 -7.50 1.01
C VAL A 383 11.96 -7.74 1.64
N VAL A 384 12.01 -8.42 2.78
CA VAL A 384 13.30 -8.72 3.43
C VAL A 384 14.23 -9.48 2.49
N ARG A 385 13.75 -10.56 1.84
CA ARG A 385 14.59 -11.37 0.94
C ARG A 385 14.85 -10.71 -0.41
N GLY A 386 13.84 -10.04 -0.97
CA GLY A 386 13.93 -9.47 -2.33
C GLY A 386 14.69 -8.17 -2.40
N ARG A 387 14.65 -7.38 -1.33
CA ARG A 387 15.31 -6.08 -1.23
C ARG A 387 16.29 -6.00 -0.07
N VAL A 388 15.81 -6.02 1.15
CA VAL A 388 16.58 -5.62 2.35
C VAL A 388 17.92 -6.34 2.47
N VAL A 389 17.94 -7.67 2.31
CA VAL A 389 19.19 -8.47 2.38
C VAL A 389 19.70 -8.90 1.01
N ASN A 390 19.18 -8.32 -0.06
CA ASN A 390 19.64 -8.61 -1.41
C ASN A 390 20.98 -7.90 -1.67
N PRO A 391 22.06 -8.64 -1.95
CA PRO A 391 23.39 -8.04 -2.19
C PRO A 391 23.41 -7.01 -3.32
N LYS A 392 22.56 -7.18 -4.34
CA LYS A 392 22.47 -6.21 -5.47
C LYS A 392 21.88 -4.88 -4.99
N TRP A 393 20.85 -4.92 -4.14
CA TRP A 393 20.25 -3.71 -3.57
C TRP A 393 21.22 -3.05 -2.61
N ILE A 394 21.85 -3.81 -1.70
CA ILE A 394 22.85 -3.30 -0.75
C ILE A 394 23.99 -2.59 -1.50
N ALA A 395 24.58 -3.24 -2.50
CA ALA A 395 25.63 -2.64 -3.32
C ALA A 395 25.13 -1.39 -4.08
N GLY A 396 23.86 -1.36 -4.48
CA GLY A 396 23.23 -0.20 -5.09
C GLY A 396 23.11 0.98 -4.13
N VAL A 397 22.56 0.74 -2.95
CA VAL A 397 22.36 1.73 -1.89
C VAL A 397 23.70 2.30 -1.37
N MET A 398 24.70 1.46 -1.21
CA MET A 398 26.04 1.90 -0.77
C MET A 398 26.64 2.98 -1.67
N ARG A 399 26.28 3.03 -2.96
CA ARG A 399 26.75 4.10 -3.88
C ARG A 399 26.22 5.49 -3.51
N HIS A 400 25.18 5.58 -2.69
CA HIS A 400 24.59 6.84 -2.24
C HIS A 400 25.21 7.40 -0.95
N GLY A 401 26.27 6.77 -0.44
CA GLY A 401 27.03 7.27 0.71
C GLY A 401 26.15 7.50 1.95
N TYR A 402 26.20 8.71 2.52
CA TYR A 402 25.44 9.08 3.71
C TYR A 402 23.96 8.74 3.62
N LYS A 403 23.32 9.07 2.48
CA LYS A 403 21.88 8.81 2.28
C LYS A 403 21.60 7.30 2.22
N GLY A 404 22.46 6.53 1.56
CA GLY A 404 22.30 5.07 1.50
C GLY A 404 22.39 4.42 2.87
N ALA A 405 23.32 4.86 3.72
CA ALA A 405 23.39 4.38 5.09
C ALA A 405 22.14 4.74 5.92
N PHE A 406 21.59 5.95 5.70
CA PHE A 406 20.33 6.36 6.31
C PHE A 406 19.15 5.50 5.85
N GLU A 407 19.03 5.19 4.56
CA GLU A 407 17.97 4.32 4.03
C GLU A 407 18.02 2.90 4.62
N MET A 408 19.23 2.36 4.83
CA MET A 408 19.41 1.07 5.48
C MET A 408 18.96 1.09 6.94
N ALA A 409 19.27 2.16 7.70
CA ALA A 409 18.82 2.32 9.08
C ALA A 409 17.30 2.48 9.16
N ALA A 410 16.71 3.33 8.34
CA ALA A 410 15.25 3.51 8.27
C ALA A 410 14.50 2.19 7.97
N THR A 411 15.06 1.36 7.08
CA THR A 411 14.50 0.02 6.82
C THR A 411 14.47 -0.86 8.08
N VAL A 412 15.52 -0.78 8.94
CA VAL A 412 15.56 -1.51 10.21
C VAL A 412 14.53 -0.96 11.20
N ASP A 413 14.37 0.36 11.26
CA ASP A 413 13.37 1.01 12.11
C ASP A 413 11.95 0.61 11.72
N TYR A 414 11.64 0.57 10.43
CA TYR A 414 10.31 0.15 9.95
C TYR A 414 10.06 -1.35 10.20
N LEU A 415 11.09 -2.19 10.03
CA LEU A 415 10.98 -3.61 10.39
C LEU A 415 10.70 -3.78 11.89
N PHE A 416 11.42 -3.05 12.75
CA PHE A 416 11.18 -3.03 14.19
C PHE A 416 9.75 -2.55 14.51
N ALA A 417 9.29 -1.47 13.87
CA ALA A 417 7.96 -0.92 14.11
C ALA A 417 6.84 -1.90 13.72
N PHE A 418 7.01 -2.65 12.63
CA PHE A 418 6.11 -3.76 12.31
C PHE A 418 6.17 -4.91 13.32
N ALA A 419 7.34 -5.20 13.89
CA ALA A 419 7.46 -6.19 14.96
C ALA A 419 6.74 -5.73 16.24
N ALA A 420 6.80 -4.43 16.54
CA ALA A 420 6.14 -3.83 17.70
C ALA A 420 4.61 -3.78 17.57
N THR A 421 4.10 -3.61 16.37
CA THR A 421 2.66 -3.46 16.09
C THR A 421 1.96 -4.74 15.66
N THR A 422 2.72 -5.72 15.18
CA THR A 422 2.18 -6.98 14.67
C THR A 422 3.07 -8.16 15.05
N ARG A 423 2.60 -9.38 14.79
CA ARG A 423 3.42 -10.59 14.90
C ARG A 423 3.91 -11.12 13.55
N ALA A 424 3.84 -10.32 12.51
CA ALA A 424 4.22 -10.70 11.16
C ALA A 424 5.75 -10.78 10.96
N VAL A 425 6.52 -9.99 11.73
CA VAL A 425 7.98 -10.08 11.75
C VAL A 425 8.41 -11.24 12.64
N LYS A 426 9.28 -12.11 12.12
CA LYS A 426 9.81 -13.28 12.84
C LYS A 426 11.30 -13.09 13.14
N ASP A 427 11.81 -13.85 14.13
CA ASP A 427 13.22 -13.83 14.52
C ASP A 427 14.20 -13.90 13.35
N HIS A 428 13.92 -14.78 12.37
CA HIS A 428 14.78 -14.96 11.22
C HIS A 428 14.87 -13.74 10.30
N HIS A 429 13.89 -12.83 10.30
CA HIS A 429 13.99 -11.58 9.54
C HIS A 429 15.06 -10.68 10.14
N PHE A 430 15.08 -10.53 11.46
CA PHE A 430 16.12 -9.80 12.17
C PHE A 430 17.49 -10.47 12.04
N ASP A 431 17.56 -11.82 12.13
CA ASP A 431 18.80 -12.56 11.94
C ASP A 431 19.41 -12.27 10.55
N LEU A 432 18.57 -12.29 9.48
CA LEU A 432 19.01 -11.99 8.12
C LEU A 432 19.53 -10.56 7.98
N VAL A 433 18.86 -9.60 8.60
CA VAL A 433 19.27 -8.18 8.57
C VAL A 433 20.57 -7.97 9.33
N ALA A 434 20.69 -8.54 10.55
CA ALA A 434 21.93 -8.48 11.33
C ALA A 434 23.11 -9.11 10.58
N ASP A 435 22.87 -10.23 9.89
CA ASP A 435 23.89 -10.88 9.06
C ASP A 435 24.33 -10.00 7.88
N ALA A 436 23.36 -9.41 7.16
CA ALA A 436 23.64 -8.62 5.97
C ALA A 436 24.25 -7.24 6.27
N TYR A 437 23.90 -6.61 7.40
CA TYR A 437 24.28 -5.23 7.68
C TYR A 437 25.41 -5.10 8.71
N LEU A 438 25.41 -5.97 9.74
CA LEU A 438 26.36 -5.86 10.84
C LEU A 438 27.45 -6.93 10.81
N ALA A 439 27.16 -8.16 10.38
CA ALA A 439 28.14 -9.21 10.30
C ALA A 439 28.99 -9.14 9.03
N ASP A 440 28.50 -8.53 7.96
CA ASP A 440 29.28 -8.26 6.76
C ASP A 440 30.23 -7.08 7.01
N ASP A 441 31.54 -7.35 6.91
CA ASP A 441 32.59 -6.36 7.23
C ASP A 441 32.63 -5.18 6.25
N GLU A 442 32.25 -5.39 5.00
CA GLU A 442 32.23 -4.34 3.97
C GLU A 442 31.06 -3.39 4.24
N VAL A 443 29.87 -3.93 4.46
CA VAL A 443 28.67 -3.15 4.75
C VAL A 443 28.81 -2.41 6.08
N ARG A 444 29.32 -3.06 7.12
CA ARG A 444 29.53 -2.42 8.42
C ARG A 444 30.52 -1.26 8.34
N ARG A 445 31.62 -1.43 7.61
CA ARG A 445 32.60 -0.32 7.37
C ARG A 445 31.94 0.81 6.58
N PHE A 446 31.19 0.48 5.54
CA PHE A 446 30.47 1.50 4.77
C PHE A 446 29.55 2.34 5.68
N LEU A 447 28.76 1.70 6.55
CA LEU A 447 27.88 2.39 7.51
C LEU A 447 28.67 3.28 8.47
N ALA A 448 29.78 2.76 9.03
CA ALA A 448 30.62 3.50 9.96
C ALA A 448 31.31 4.72 9.32
N ASP A 449 31.76 4.58 8.07
CA ASP A 449 32.51 5.62 7.37
C ASP A 449 31.57 6.72 6.80
N ASN A 450 30.35 6.36 6.35
CA ASN A 450 29.46 7.29 5.69
C ASN A 450 28.40 7.91 6.61
N ASN A 451 27.88 7.15 7.61
CA ASN A 451 26.89 7.64 8.55
C ASN A 451 26.97 6.87 9.88
N PRO A 452 27.92 7.19 10.75
CA PRO A 452 28.05 6.51 12.07
C PRO A 452 26.82 6.65 12.95
N ALA A 453 26.04 7.73 12.82
CA ALA A 453 24.81 7.92 13.56
C ALA A 453 23.73 6.89 13.13
N ALA A 454 23.58 6.65 11.83
CA ALA A 454 22.68 5.62 11.31
C ALA A 454 23.08 4.21 11.77
N LEU A 455 24.39 3.91 11.82
CA LEU A 455 24.88 2.65 12.38
C LEU A 455 24.54 2.49 13.86
N ALA A 456 24.74 3.54 14.65
CA ALA A 456 24.40 3.54 16.08
C ALA A 456 22.90 3.39 16.32
N GLU A 457 22.08 4.06 15.53
CA GLU A 457 20.62 3.94 15.57
C GLU A 457 20.15 2.51 15.24
N MET A 458 20.66 1.93 14.15
CA MET A 458 20.40 0.55 13.74
C MET A 458 20.75 -0.45 14.85
N LYS A 459 21.95 -0.34 15.45
CA LYS A 459 22.36 -1.17 16.58
C LYS A 459 21.42 -0.99 17.78
N GLY A 460 21.11 0.26 18.12
CA GLY A 460 20.19 0.60 19.21
C GLY A 460 18.79 0.02 19.00
N ARG A 461 18.29 0.04 17.78
CA ARG A 461 16.97 -0.50 17.43
C ARG A 461 16.94 -2.03 17.49
N LEU A 462 17.98 -2.69 17.00
CA LEU A 462 18.11 -4.15 17.09
C LEU A 462 18.29 -4.61 18.55
N HIS A 463 19.06 -3.87 19.36
CA HIS A 463 19.17 -4.12 20.78
C HIS A 463 17.81 -3.97 21.50
N GLU A 464 17.04 -2.93 21.16
CA GLU A 464 15.69 -2.73 21.67
C GLU A 464 14.75 -3.88 21.30
N ALA A 465 14.85 -4.40 20.08
CA ALA A 465 14.07 -5.56 19.63
C ALA A 465 14.31 -6.78 20.53
N ILE A 466 15.56 -7.03 20.91
CA ILE A 466 15.93 -8.10 21.85
C ILE A 466 15.37 -7.81 23.25
N ALA A 467 15.59 -6.59 23.77
CA ALA A 467 15.17 -6.19 25.11
C ALA A 467 13.65 -6.28 25.30
N ARG A 468 12.87 -5.97 24.27
CA ARG A 468 11.41 -6.08 24.25
C ARG A 468 10.88 -7.49 23.91
N GLY A 469 11.77 -8.46 23.63
CA GLY A 469 11.37 -9.82 23.27
C GLY A 469 10.74 -9.95 21.88
N LEU A 470 10.96 -8.96 21.00
CA LEU A 470 10.52 -8.97 19.61
C LEU A 470 11.45 -9.79 18.72
N TRP A 471 12.68 -10.02 19.16
CA TRP A 471 13.69 -10.81 18.48
C TRP A 471 14.48 -11.66 19.48
N LYS A 472 14.65 -12.94 19.16
CA LYS A 472 15.54 -13.89 19.85
C LYS A 472 16.64 -14.32 18.88
N PRO A 473 17.85 -13.71 18.98
CA PRO A 473 18.95 -14.04 18.06
C PRO A 473 19.30 -15.53 18.10
N ARG A 474 19.54 -16.10 16.95
CA ARG A 474 19.96 -17.52 16.82
C ARG A 474 21.42 -17.75 17.23
N ARG A 475 22.23 -16.70 17.23
CA ARG A 475 23.67 -16.74 17.51
C ARG A 475 24.06 -15.75 18.59
N ASN A 476 24.88 -16.18 19.53
CA ASN A 476 25.40 -15.32 20.57
C ASN A 476 26.34 -14.22 20.02
N SER A 477 27.01 -14.46 18.90
CA SER A 477 27.86 -13.44 18.23
C SER A 477 27.13 -12.18 17.80
N VAL A 478 25.79 -12.19 17.77
CA VAL A 478 24.99 -10.99 17.50
C VAL A 478 25.19 -9.94 18.60
N PHE A 479 25.35 -10.36 19.87
CA PHE A 479 25.54 -9.42 20.97
C PHE A 479 26.85 -8.63 20.82
N ASP A 480 27.93 -9.29 20.34
CA ASP A 480 29.22 -8.63 20.05
C ASP A 480 29.11 -7.62 18.90
N LEU A 481 28.20 -7.88 17.94
CA LEU A 481 27.95 -6.95 16.83
C LEU A 481 27.15 -5.71 17.24
N LEU A 482 26.35 -5.82 18.29
CA LEU A 482 25.51 -4.72 18.80
C LEU A 482 26.26 -3.82 19.78
N GLU A 483 27.37 -4.28 20.38
CA GLU A 483 28.30 -3.45 21.14
C GLU A 483 29.10 -2.50 20.20
#